data_f014155a1d71098f781d2b4bc80625f8
#
_entry.id   f014155a1d71098f781d2b4bc80625f8
#
_cell.length_a   1.000
_cell.length_b   1.000
_cell.length_c   1.000
_cell.angle_alpha   90.00
_cell.angle_beta   90.00
_cell.angle_gamma   90.00
#
_symmetry.space_group_name_H-M   'P 1'
#
loop_
_entity.id
_entity.type
_entity.pdbx_description
1 polymer ?
#
loop_
_entity_poly.entity_id
_entity_poly.type
_entity_poly.pdbx_seq_one_letter_code
_entity_poly.pdbx_strand_id
1 'polypeptide(L)'
;MTSTPALVVDNLRKTYGNGVEALKGISLTVQPGDFFALLGPNGAGKSTLIGILSSLVNSSEGDAKIFGVSVNKQRNEAMKLIGLVPQELNFNQFEKLFDICVNQAGFYGIPRKIAAERAEKYLKELRLWDKAQHQARMLSGGMKRRLMIARAMMNEPKLLILDEPTAGVDIEIRRSMWQFVSGINAAGTTVILTTHYLEEAESLCRNIAIIDHGTIVENTSMKGLLATLDVETFVLDVVAMPSELPNLPGVTLRRRDEHMLEAEMARSHDLNSLFLALSAHGIMVTSMRNKTNRLEELFVRLVEGGRNGQMSTSKEQAA
;
A
#
# COMPACT_ATOMS: atom_id res chain seq x y z
N MET A 1 17.37 19.30 15.19
CA MET A 1 16.30 18.81 16.08
C MET A 1 15.65 17.64 15.37
N THR A 2 15.72 16.44 15.92
CA THR A 2 15.06 15.26 15.34
C THR A 2 13.55 15.43 15.52
N SER A 3 12.80 15.49 14.43
CA SER A 3 11.34 15.58 14.47
C SER A 3 10.75 14.32 15.12
N THR A 4 9.72 14.47 15.94
CA THR A 4 8.99 13.33 16.52
C THR A 4 8.40 12.47 15.39
N PRO A 5 8.70 11.16 15.33
CA PRO A 5 8.13 10.28 14.30
C PRO A 5 6.61 10.32 14.27
N ALA A 6 6.02 10.15 13.08
CA ALA A 6 4.58 10.12 12.90
C ALA A 6 3.95 8.85 13.50
N LEU A 7 4.64 7.72 13.37
CA LEU A 7 4.26 6.45 13.97
C LEU A 7 5.52 5.75 14.50
N VAL A 8 5.46 5.25 15.72
CA VAL A 8 6.41 4.29 16.29
C VAL A 8 5.61 3.10 16.81
N VAL A 9 5.89 1.94 16.29
CA VAL A 9 5.40 0.65 16.80
C VAL A 9 6.57 -0.04 17.47
N ASP A 10 6.40 -0.45 18.71
CA ASP A 10 7.47 -1.04 19.53
C ASP A 10 7.03 -2.38 20.11
N ASN A 11 7.65 -3.45 19.63
CA ASN A 11 7.43 -4.85 20.03
C ASN A 11 5.93 -5.20 20.18
N LEU A 12 5.12 -4.80 19.19
CA LEU A 12 3.67 -4.92 19.27
C LEU A 12 3.25 -6.36 19.02
N ARG A 13 2.51 -6.94 19.99
CA ARG A 13 1.97 -8.30 19.94
C ARG A 13 0.46 -8.31 19.99
N LYS A 14 -0.13 -9.27 19.31
CA LYS A 14 -1.55 -9.55 19.39
C LYS A 14 -1.85 -11.02 19.28
N THR A 15 -2.38 -11.58 20.35
CA THR A 15 -2.99 -12.91 20.38
C THR A 15 -4.48 -12.77 20.59
N TYR A 16 -5.30 -13.40 19.75
CA TYR A 16 -6.75 -13.43 19.91
C TYR A 16 -7.19 -14.56 20.85
N GLY A 17 -8.42 -14.49 21.35
CA GLY A 17 -8.95 -15.48 22.31
C GLY A 17 -9.04 -16.92 21.78
N ASN A 18 -8.98 -17.12 20.45
CA ASN A 18 -8.90 -18.42 19.80
C ASN A 18 -7.47 -18.96 19.68
N GLY A 19 -6.46 -18.30 20.28
CA GLY A 19 -5.06 -18.71 20.26
C GLY A 19 -4.27 -18.22 19.04
N VAL A 20 -4.90 -17.52 18.08
CA VAL A 20 -4.20 -17.02 16.89
C VAL A 20 -3.31 -15.83 17.27
N GLU A 21 -1.99 -15.99 17.11
CA GLU A 21 -1.02 -14.91 17.26
C GLU A 21 -0.89 -14.14 15.95
N ALA A 22 -1.65 -13.04 15.85
CA ALA A 22 -1.74 -12.23 14.63
C ALA A 22 -0.56 -11.26 14.46
N LEU A 23 0.06 -10.82 15.58
CA LEU A 23 1.29 -10.00 15.58
C LEU A 23 2.26 -10.61 16.60
N LYS A 24 3.52 -10.78 16.17
CA LYS A 24 4.56 -11.54 16.90
C LYS A 24 5.72 -10.65 17.38
N GLY A 25 5.41 -9.41 17.80
CA GLY A 25 6.42 -8.47 18.27
C GLY A 25 6.98 -7.62 17.14
N ILE A 26 6.09 -6.99 16.36
CA ILE A 26 6.50 -6.12 15.26
C ILE A 26 6.99 -4.77 15.78
N SER A 27 8.02 -4.23 15.11
CA SER A 27 8.53 -2.88 15.33
C SER A 27 8.73 -2.18 14.01
N LEU A 28 8.23 -0.94 13.90
CA LEU A 28 8.42 -0.10 12.73
C LEU A 28 8.31 1.38 13.10
N THR A 29 8.91 2.24 12.28
CA THR A 29 8.86 3.69 12.45
C THR A 29 8.52 4.36 11.12
N VAL A 30 7.56 5.30 11.15
CA VAL A 30 7.17 6.13 10.00
C VAL A 30 7.49 7.59 10.33
N GLN A 31 8.15 8.29 9.42
CA GLN A 31 8.52 9.68 9.61
C GLN A 31 7.38 10.64 9.25
N PRO A 32 7.34 11.87 9.83
CA PRO A 32 6.36 12.87 9.46
C PRO A 32 6.39 13.20 7.97
N GLY A 33 5.21 13.34 7.36
CA GLY A 33 5.06 13.65 5.95
C GLY A 33 5.44 12.50 5.00
N ASP A 34 5.72 11.31 5.50
CA ASP A 34 5.98 10.15 4.66
C ASP A 34 4.72 9.64 3.97
N PHE A 35 4.88 9.05 2.80
CA PHE A 35 3.90 8.20 2.15
C PHE A 35 4.43 6.77 2.22
N PHE A 36 3.90 5.99 3.15
CA PHE A 36 4.44 4.70 3.58
C PHE A 36 3.53 3.55 3.13
N ALA A 37 4.10 2.52 2.51
CA ALA A 37 3.37 1.31 2.16
C ALA A 37 3.48 0.25 3.28
N LEU A 38 2.36 -0.36 3.65
CA LEU A 38 2.32 -1.55 4.48
C LEU A 38 1.76 -2.70 3.65
N LEU A 39 2.62 -3.58 3.17
CA LEU A 39 2.25 -4.69 2.29
C LEU A 39 2.32 -6.03 3.01
N GLY A 40 1.66 -7.01 2.46
CA GLY A 40 1.66 -8.39 2.98
C GLY A 40 0.48 -9.19 2.44
N PRO A 41 0.54 -10.52 2.45
CA PRO A 41 -0.57 -11.38 2.03
C PRO A 41 -1.79 -11.24 2.95
N ASN A 42 -2.91 -11.84 2.54
CA ASN A 42 -4.09 -11.93 3.39
C ASN A 42 -3.77 -12.76 4.65
N GLY A 43 -4.20 -12.26 5.81
CA GLY A 43 -3.89 -12.89 7.10
C GLY A 43 -2.50 -12.56 7.67
N ALA A 44 -1.68 -11.75 7.00
CA ALA A 44 -0.34 -11.40 7.47
C ALA A 44 -0.31 -10.56 8.76
N GLY A 45 -1.43 -9.93 9.16
CA GLY A 45 -1.52 -9.09 10.36
C GLY A 45 -1.77 -7.61 10.07
N LYS A 46 -1.85 -7.16 8.80
CA LYS A 46 -2.09 -5.75 8.42
C LYS A 46 -3.31 -5.14 9.09
N SER A 47 -4.48 -5.77 8.94
CA SER A 47 -5.74 -5.27 9.51
C SER A 47 -5.74 -5.32 11.05
N THR A 48 -4.98 -6.25 11.65
CA THR A 48 -4.77 -6.27 13.11
C THR A 48 -3.94 -5.07 13.55
N LEU A 49 -2.85 -4.76 12.86
CA LEU A 49 -2.04 -3.56 13.14
C LEU A 49 -2.89 -2.29 12.99
N ILE A 50 -3.58 -2.12 11.85
CA ILE A 50 -4.48 -0.98 11.62
C ILE A 50 -5.55 -0.90 12.71
N GLY A 51 -6.15 -2.04 13.09
CA GLY A 51 -7.13 -2.11 14.17
C GLY A 51 -6.59 -1.63 15.50
N ILE A 52 -5.33 -1.94 15.84
CA ILE A 52 -4.69 -1.44 17.05
C ILE A 52 -4.42 0.06 16.92
N LEU A 53 -3.83 0.53 15.81
CA LEU A 53 -3.56 1.95 15.58
C LEU A 53 -4.81 2.81 15.66
N SER A 54 -5.95 2.28 15.17
CA SER A 54 -7.26 2.95 15.20
C SER A 54 -8.06 2.67 16.48
N SER A 55 -7.45 2.00 17.47
CA SER A 55 -8.08 1.63 18.74
C SER A 55 -9.35 0.77 18.62
N LEU A 56 -9.54 0.07 17.52
CA LEU A 56 -10.60 -0.93 17.34
C LEU A 56 -10.23 -2.28 17.96
N VAL A 57 -8.93 -2.55 18.09
CA VAL A 57 -8.35 -3.77 18.66
C VAL A 57 -7.36 -3.37 19.75
N ASN A 58 -7.39 -4.05 20.90
CA ASN A 58 -6.39 -3.87 21.93
C ASN A 58 -5.17 -4.76 21.64
N SER A 59 -3.95 -4.23 21.80
CA SER A 59 -2.73 -5.03 21.77
C SER A 59 -2.68 -6.00 22.96
N SER A 60 -1.96 -7.11 22.81
CA SER A 60 -1.66 -8.01 23.93
C SER A 60 -0.42 -7.53 24.69
N GLU A 61 0.60 -7.09 23.96
CA GLU A 61 1.85 -6.54 24.50
C GLU A 61 2.40 -5.45 23.58
N GLY A 62 3.38 -4.69 24.05
CA GLY A 62 3.99 -3.59 23.30
C GLY A 62 3.13 -2.33 23.28
N ASP A 63 3.57 -1.33 22.53
CA ASP A 63 2.86 -0.05 22.36
C ASP A 63 3.00 0.50 20.96
N ALA A 64 2.06 1.34 20.58
CA ALA A 64 2.15 2.16 19.37
C ALA A 64 1.96 3.63 19.77
N LYS A 65 2.81 4.50 19.21
CA LYS A 65 2.76 5.96 19.47
C LYS A 65 2.57 6.71 18.16
N ILE A 66 1.62 7.65 18.15
CA ILE A 66 1.31 8.50 17.01
C ILE A 66 1.71 9.93 17.38
N PHE A 67 2.72 10.47 16.68
CA PHE A 67 3.35 11.73 17.04
C PHE A 67 3.72 11.81 18.53
N GLY A 68 4.23 10.71 19.09
CA GLY A 68 4.62 10.59 20.50
C GLY A 68 3.47 10.24 21.46
N VAL A 69 2.20 10.27 21.02
CA VAL A 69 1.03 9.96 21.83
C VAL A 69 0.74 8.45 21.80
N SER A 70 0.77 7.79 22.96
CA SER A 70 0.51 6.34 23.08
C SER A 70 -0.94 6.01 22.78
N VAL A 71 -1.16 5.05 21.89
CA VAL A 71 -2.50 4.54 21.55
C VAL A 71 -3.14 3.81 22.74
N ASN A 72 -2.34 3.12 23.54
CA ASN A 72 -2.84 2.37 24.69
C ASN A 72 -3.15 3.28 25.88
N LYS A 73 -2.28 4.28 26.16
CA LYS A 73 -2.36 5.12 27.38
C LYS A 73 -3.16 6.41 27.18
N GLN A 74 -3.15 6.97 25.97
CA GLN A 74 -3.74 8.27 25.63
C GLN A 74 -4.65 8.15 24.40
N ARG A 75 -5.53 7.15 24.43
CA ARG A 75 -6.36 6.72 23.29
C ARG A 75 -7.09 7.89 22.61
N ASN A 76 -7.80 8.69 23.39
CA ASN A 76 -8.62 9.78 22.84
C ASN A 76 -7.76 10.85 22.14
N GLU A 77 -6.57 11.13 22.67
CA GLU A 77 -5.66 12.10 22.07
C GLU A 77 -5.01 11.52 20.79
N ALA A 78 -4.63 10.24 20.82
CA ALA A 78 -4.10 9.55 19.64
C ALA A 78 -5.13 9.53 18.50
N MET A 79 -6.40 9.26 18.79
CA MET A 79 -7.46 9.19 17.78
C MET A 79 -7.75 10.53 17.12
N LYS A 80 -7.50 11.66 17.78
CA LYS A 80 -7.61 13.00 17.15
C LYS A 80 -6.58 13.23 16.07
N LEU A 81 -5.47 12.50 16.10
CA LEU A 81 -4.37 12.63 15.14
C LEU A 81 -4.56 11.76 13.89
N ILE A 82 -5.51 10.82 13.91
CA ILE A 82 -5.71 9.81 12.86
C ILE A 82 -6.96 10.11 12.04
N GLY A 83 -6.85 9.91 10.72
CA GLY A 83 -7.96 9.63 9.82
C GLY A 83 -7.86 8.20 9.33
N LEU A 84 -8.95 7.45 9.35
CA LEU A 84 -8.99 6.07 8.86
C LEU A 84 -9.99 5.93 7.73
N VAL A 85 -9.54 5.37 6.62
CA VAL A 85 -10.38 4.86 5.52
C VAL A 85 -10.28 3.34 5.54
N PRO A 86 -11.25 2.64 6.14
CA PRO A 86 -11.23 1.18 6.20
C PRO A 86 -11.58 0.54 4.86
N GLN A 87 -11.25 -0.74 4.72
CA GLN A 87 -11.52 -1.52 3.52
C GLN A 87 -13.02 -1.62 3.22
N GLU A 88 -13.87 -1.78 4.22
CA GLU A 88 -15.31 -1.86 4.05
C GLU A 88 -16.00 -0.51 4.25
N LEU A 89 -17.12 -0.31 3.55
CA LEU A 89 -17.96 0.88 3.69
C LEU A 89 -18.69 0.81 5.05
N ASN A 90 -18.40 1.75 5.94
CA ASN A 90 -18.90 1.75 7.31
C ASN A 90 -19.64 3.05 7.70
N PHE A 91 -20.49 3.56 6.83
CA PHE A 91 -21.37 4.68 7.10
C PHE A 91 -22.84 4.34 6.79
N ASN A 92 -23.77 5.07 7.38
CA ASN A 92 -25.18 4.90 7.12
C ASN A 92 -25.51 5.36 5.67
N GLN A 93 -25.91 4.42 4.84
CA GLN A 93 -26.20 4.69 3.42
C GLN A 93 -27.47 5.53 3.17
N PHE A 94 -28.33 5.68 4.16
CA PHE A 94 -29.56 6.48 4.08
C PHE A 94 -29.34 7.94 4.47
N GLU A 95 -28.17 8.29 5.02
CA GLU A 95 -27.81 9.67 5.33
C GLU A 95 -27.29 10.40 4.09
N LYS A 96 -27.40 11.74 4.13
CA LYS A 96 -26.84 12.62 3.11
C LYS A 96 -25.30 12.67 3.25
N LEU A 97 -24.60 12.87 2.14
CA LEU A 97 -23.14 12.96 2.14
C LEU A 97 -22.63 14.04 3.09
N PHE A 98 -23.28 15.22 3.03
CA PHE A 98 -22.93 16.34 3.90
C PHE A 98 -23.08 15.99 5.38
N ASP A 99 -24.21 15.35 5.74
CA ASP A 99 -24.48 14.99 7.15
C ASP A 99 -23.52 13.93 7.64
N ILE A 100 -23.15 12.91 6.81
CA ILE A 100 -22.14 11.92 7.14
C ILE A 100 -20.81 12.60 7.51
N CYS A 101 -20.36 13.58 6.74
CA CYS A 101 -19.14 14.33 7.02
C CYS A 101 -19.25 15.16 8.29
N VAL A 102 -20.33 15.94 8.45
CA VAL A 102 -20.54 16.81 9.62
C VAL A 102 -20.68 15.99 10.90
N ASN A 103 -21.41 14.88 10.86
CA ASN A 103 -21.57 13.97 12.02
C ASN A 103 -20.22 13.36 12.41
N GLN A 104 -19.38 12.96 11.41
CA GLN A 104 -18.03 12.47 11.70
C GLN A 104 -17.19 13.50 12.47
N ALA A 105 -17.22 14.76 12.06
CA ALA A 105 -16.51 15.83 12.76
C ALA A 105 -17.02 16.01 14.19
N GLY A 106 -18.34 15.82 14.41
CA GLY A 106 -18.96 15.87 15.73
C GLY A 106 -18.38 14.87 16.73
N PHE A 107 -17.99 13.65 16.29
CA PHE A 107 -17.33 12.65 17.14
C PHE A 107 -15.95 13.12 17.66
N TYR A 108 -15.33 14.07 16.98
CA TYR A 108 -14.06 14.70 17.41
C TYR A 108 -14.28 16.01 18.19
N GLY A 109 -15.54 16.38 18.48
CA GLY A 109 -15.88 17.62 19.19
C GLY A 109 -15.71 18.88 18.34
N ILE A 110 -15.70 18.77 17.01
CA ILE A 110 -15.54 19.89 16.09
C ILE A 110 -16.89 20.65 15.98
N PRO A 111 -16.90 21.97 16.22
CA PRO A 111 -18.13 22.77 16.12
C PRO A 111 -18.77 22.65 14.72
N ARG A 112 -20.12 22.58 14.67
CA ARG A 112 -20.89 22.35 13.43
C ARG A 112 -20.54 23.35 12.32
N LYS A 113 -20.24 24.60 12.63
CA LYS A 113 -19.86 25.61 11.63
C LYS A 113 -18.56 25.21 10.93
N ILE A 114 -17.53 24.86 11.69
CA ILE A 114 -16.23 24.40 11.17
C ILE A 114 -16.41 23.08 10.41
N ALA A 115 -17.20 22.15 10.96
CA ALA A 115 -17.52 20.89 10.31
C ALA A 115 -18.18 21.08 8.95
N ALA A 116 -19.11 22.05 8.83
CA ALA A 116 -19.76 22.38 7.56
C ALA A 116 -18.78 22.94 6.51
N GLU A 117 -17.90 23.86 6.93
CA GLU A 117 -16.85 24.42 6.06
C GLU A 117 -15.88 23.33 5.56
N ARG A 118 -15.46 22.43 6.43
CA ARG A 118 -14.62 21.28 6.06
C ARG A 118 -15.34 20.29 5.17
N ALA A 119 -16.62 19.98 5.43
CA ALA A 119 -17.43 19.11 4.59
C ALA A 119 -17.56 19.66 3.18
N GLU A 120 -17.84 20.98 3.04
CA GLU A 120 -17.89 21.64 1.74
C GLU A 120 -16.54 21.54 1.01
N LYS A 121 -15.44 21.87 1.69
CA LYS A 121 -14.08 21.78 1.15
C LYS A 121 -13.79 20.39 0.60
N TYR A 122 -13.87 19.35 1.44
CA TYR A 122 -13.44 17.99 1.04
C TYR A 122 -14.40 17.34 0.05
N LEU A 123 -15.71 17.64 0.12
CA LEU A 123 -16.66 17.16 -0.89
C LEU A 123 -16.42 17.82 -2.25
N LYS A 124 -16.01 19.10 -2.30
CA LYS A 124 -15.61 19.78 -3.55
C LYS A 124 -14.33 19.19 -4.12
N GLU A 125 -13.28 19.05 -3.31
CA GLU A 125 -11.98 18.51 -3.73
C GLU A 125 -12.12 17.06 -4.26
N LEU A 126 -13.02 16.28 -3.68
CA LEU A 126 -13.32 14.90 -4.10
C LEU A 126 -14.45 14.80 -5.15
N ARG A 127 -14.89 15.92 -5.73
CA ARG A 127 -15.93 15.99 -6.78
C ARG A 127 -17.25 15.32 -6.40
N LEU A 128 -17.69 15.56 -5.15
CA LEU A 128 -18.95 15.03 -4.59
C LEU A 128 -19.93 16.12 -4.17
N TRP A 129 -19.56 17.39 -4.30
CA TRP A 129 -20.37 18.51 -3.79
C TRP A 129 -21.74 18.64 -4.44
N ASP A 130 -21.84 18.38 -5.74
CA ASP A 130 -23.10 18.33 -6.50
C ASP A 130 -24.11 17.32 -5.93
N LYS A 131 -23.61 16.34 -5.19
CA LYS A 131 -24.39 15.28 -4.53
C LYS A 131 -24.43 15.40 -3.01
N ALA A 132 -23.95 16.50 -2.44
CA ALA A 132 -23.84 16.68 -0.99
C ALA A 132 -25.17 16.47 -0.24
N GLN A 133 -26.30 16.80 -0.88
CA GLN A 133 -27.64 16.63 -0.32
C GLN A 133 -28.32 15.29 -0.70
N HIS A 134 -27.65 14.43 -1.49
CA HIS A 134 -28.17 13.12 -1.85
C HIS A 134 -27.82 12.07 -0.77
N GLN A 135 -28.63 11.01 -0.70
CA GLN A 135 -28.34 9.88 0.17
C GLN A 135 -27.17 9.07 -0.40
N ALA A 136 -26.29 8.59 0.48
CA ALA A 136 -25.08 7.87 0.10
C ALA A 136 -25.36 6.55 -0.65
N ARG A 137 -26.54 5.95 -0.48
CA ARG A 137 -26.97 4.77 -1.25
C ARG A 137 -27.06 5.01 -2.76
N MET A 138 -27.26 6.26 -3.17
CA MET A 138 -27.38 6.66 -4.59
C MET A 138 -26.02 6.79 -5.29
N LEU A 139 -24.93 6.66 -4.56
CA LEU A 139 -23.57 6.77 -5.08
C LEU A 139 -23.09 5.46 -5.72
N SER A 140 -22.26 5.58 -6.78
CA SER A 140 -21.46 4.46 -7.27
C SER A 140 -20.43 4.01 -6.24
N GLY A 141 -19.84 2.81 -6.39
CA GLY A 141 -18.81 2.29 -5.50
C GLY A 141 -17.62 3.24 -5.35
N GLY A 142 -17.09 3.76 -6.45
CA GLY A 142 -16.01 4.73 -6.44
C GLY A 142 -16.36 6.07 -5.79
N MET A 143 -17.60 6.55 -5.94
CA MET A 143 -18.08 7.75 -5.22
C MET A 143 -18.18 7.50 -3.72
N LYS A 144 -18.64 6.30 -3.29
CA LYS A 144 -18.65 5.91 -1.88
C LYS A 144 -17.24 5.87 -1.30
N ARG A 145 -16.25 5.38 -2.06
CA ARG A 145 -14.83 5.40 -1.64
C ARG A 145 -14.31 6.82 -1.44
N ARG A 146 -14.61 7.72 -2.38
CA ARG A 146 -14.25 9.15 -2.23
C ARG A 146 -14.92 9.78 -1.00
N LEU A 147 -16.18 9.45 -0.72
CA LEU A 147 -16.86 9.91 0.49
C LEU A 147 -16.18 9.42 1.78
N MET A 148 -15.66 8.19 1.79
CA MET A 148 -14.89 7.66 2.93
C MET A 148 -13.64 8.49 3.19
N ILE A 149 -12.93 8.90 2.13
CA ILE A 149 -11.76 9.79 2.26
C ILE A 149 -12.18 11.17 2.79
N ALA A 150 -13.25 11.79 2.23
CA ALA A 150 -13.76 13.05 2.72
C ALA A 150 -14.08 12.97 4.23
N ARG A 151 -14.75 11.91 4.64
CA ARG A 151 -15.09 11.65 6.04
C ARG A 151 -13.85 11.52 6.93
N ALA A 152 -12.82 10.80 6.47
CA ALA A 152 -11.59 10.61 7.21
C ALA A 152 -10.77 11.90 7.37
N MET A 153 -10.99 12.89 6.49
CA MET A 153 -10.33 14.19 6.54
C MET A 153 -11.03 15.22 7.44
N MET A 154 -12.19 14.89 8.00
CA MET A 154 -13.00 15.86 8.77
C MET A 154 -12.31 16.39 10.03
N ASN A 155 -11.44 15.61 10.67
CA ASN A 155 -10.63 16.04 11.81
C ASN A 155 -9.25 16.62 11.41
N GLU A 156 -8.96 16.79 10.12
CA GLU A 156 -7.65 17.23 9.58
C GLU A 156 -6.49 16.44 10.22
N PRO A 157 -6.45 15.13 9.99
CA PRO A 157 -5.52 14.24 10.68
C PRO A 157 -4.07 14.52 10.30
N LYS A 158 -3.14 14.30 11.24
CA LYS A 158 -1.71 14.30 10.95
C LYS A 158 -1.24 12.99 10.33
N LEU A 159 -1.96 11.89 10.60
CA LEU A 159 -1.73 10.56 10.04
C LEU A 159 -3.01 10.04 9.38
N LEU A 160 -2.98 9.82 8.08
CA LEU A 160 -4.08 9.20 7.32
C LEU A 160 -3.72 7.74 7.02
N ILE A 161 -4.58 6.83 7.45
CA ILE A 161 -4.46 5.38 7.17
C ILE A 161 -5.50 5.02 6.12
N LEU A 162 -5.05 4.43 5.02
CA LEU A 162 -5.87 3.99 3.89
C LEU A 162 -5.74 2.47 3.77
N ASP A 163 -6.81 1.75 4.14
CA ASP A 163 -6.84 0.28 4.05
C ASP A 163 -7.54 -0.15 2.77
N GLU A 164 -6.74 -0.56 1.77
CA GLU A 164 -7.18 -0.96 0.42
C GLU A 164 -8.20 0.03 -0.22
N PRO A 165 -7.89 1.33 -0.28
CA PRO A 165 -8.87 2.36 -0.61
C PRO A 165 -9.39 2.28 -2.04
N THR A 166 -8.68 1.62 -2.97
CA THR A 166 -9.00 1.55 -4.40
C THR A 166 -9.49 0.18 -4.85
N ALA A 167 -9.71 -0.75 -3.92
CA ALA A 167 -10.24 -2.08 -4.25
C ALA A 167 -11.62 -1.96 -4.94
N GLY A 168 -11.73 -2.54 -6.15
CA GLY A 168 -12.95 -2.52 -6.95
C GLY A 168 -13.32 -1.16 -7.55
N VAL A 169 -12.36 -0.24 -7.65
CA VAL A 169 -12.55 1.10 -8.23
C VAL A 169 -11.96 1.15 -9.64
N ASP A 170 -12.65 1.80 -10.58
CA ASP A 170 -12.16 2.00 -11.94
C ASP A 170 -10.92 2.92 -12.00
N ILE A 171 -10.19 2.86 -13.13
CA ILE A 171 -8.89 3.53 -13.31
C ILE A 171 -8.99 5.06 -13.16
N GLU A 172 -10.04 5.68 -13.68
CA GLU A 172 -10.17 7.15 -13.64
C GLU A 172 -10.44 7.65 -12.22
N ILE A 173 -11.34 6.98 -11.52
CA ILE A 173 -11.65 7.30 -10.11
C ILE A 173 -10.42 7.04 -9.26
N ARG A 174 -9.70 5.93 -9.47
CA ARG A 174 -8.45 5.60 -8.79
C ARG A 174 -7.42 6.73 -8.95
N ARG A 175 -7.16 7.17 -10.19
CA ARG A 175 -6.24 8.30 -10.47
C ARG A 175 -6.63 9.58 -9.74
N SER A 176 -7.92 9.94 -9.74
CA SER A 176 -8.39 11.13 -9.06
C SER A 176 -8.23 11.05 -7.54
N MET A 177 -8.44 9.87 -6.95
CA MET A 177 -8.21 9.63 -5.53
C MET A 177 -6.72 9.78 -5.17
N TRP A 178 -5.82 9.23 -5.99
CA TRP A 178 -4.37 9.34 -5.77
C TRP A 178 -3.86 10.77 -5.91
N GLN A 179 -4.37 11.53 -6.87
CA GLN A 179 -4.05 12.95 -6.98
C GLN A 179 -4.43 13.72 -5.71
N PHE A 180 -5.63 13.47 -5.17
CA PHE A 180 -6.07 14.08 -3.92
C PHE A 180 -5.18 13.66 -2.74
N VAL A 181 -4.94 12.35 -2.56
CA VAL A 181 -4.12 11.83 -1.44
C VAL A 181 -2.67 12.33 -1.53
N SER A 182 -2.09 12.37 -2.74
CA SER A 182 -0.75 12.95 -2.95
C SER A 182 -0.71 14.44 -2.63
N GLY A 183 -1.78 15.17 -2.94
CA GLY A 183 -1.88 16.60 -2.59
C GLY A 183 -1.88 16.85 -1.08
N ILE A 184 -2.65 16.07 -0.31
CA ILE A 184 -2.66 16.20 1.16
C ILE A 184 -1.35 15.70 1.79
N ASN A 185 -0.68 14.69 1.21
CA ASN A 185 0.66 14.28 1.66
C ASN A 185 1.70 15.38 1.39
N ALA A 186 1.65 16.00 0.22
CA ALA A 186 2.53 17.14 -0.10
C ALA A 186 2.29 18.35 0.83
N ALA A 187 1.07 18.51 1.35
CA ALA A 187 0.72 19.51 2.36
C ALA A 187 1.18 19.14 3.79
N GLY A 188 1.83 17.97 3.97
CA GLY A 188 2.47 17.55 5.22
C GLY A 188 1.74 16.44 5.99
N THR A 189 0.58 15.96 5.54
CA THR A 189 -0.08 14.81 6.17
C THR A 189 0.71 13.53 5.90
N THR A 190 1.04 12.77 6.94
CA THR A 190 1.64 11.44 6.79
C THR A 190 0.58 10.45 6.31
N VAL A 191 0.92 9.59 5.36
CA VAL A 191 -0.02 8.60 4.80
C VAL A 191 0.55 7.19 4.98
N ILE A 192 -0.26 6.28 5.50
CA ILE A 192 -0.01 4.84 5.48
C ILE A 192 -1.02 4.20 4.54
N LEU A 193 -0.53 3.48 3.55
CA LEU A 193 -1.32 2.79 2.54
C LEU A 193 -1.14 1.28 2.66
N THR A 194 -2.24 0.54 2.78
CA THR A 194 -2.26 -0.87 2.43
C THR A 194 -2.89 -1.03 1.06
N THR A 195 -2.32 -1.87 0.24
CA THR A 195 -2.86 -2.21 -1.07
C THR A 195 -2.38 -3.58 -1.51
N HIS A 196 -3.13 -4.24 -2.36
CA HIS A 196 -2.69 -5.40 -3.12
C HIS A 196 -2.29 -5.03 -4.56
N TYR A 197 -2.48 -3.77 -4.96
CA TYR A 197 -1.99 -3.21 -6.21
C TYR A 197 -0.57 -2.66 -6.01
N LEU A 198 0.43 -3.48 -6.25
CA LEU A 198 1.83 -3.14 -5.97
C LEU A 198 2.32 -1.93 -6.78
N GLU A 199 1.76 -1.70 -7.98
CA GLU A 199 2.00 -0.50 -8.78
C GLU A 199 1.65 0.80 -8.05
N GLU A 200 0.59 0.78 -7.23
CA GLU A 200 0.20 1.94 -6.44
C GLU A 200 1.24 2.22 -5.36
N ALA A 201 1.69 1.18 -4.65
CA ALA A 201 2.72 1.32 -3.64
C ALA A 201 4.04 1.82 -4.26
N GLU A 202 4.46 1.28 -5.41
CA GLU A 202 5.67 1.70 -6.12
C GLU A 202 5.61 3.16 -6.58
N SER A 203 4.43 3.59 -7.10
CA SER A 203 4.29 4.94 -7.65
C SER A 203 4.11 6.04 -6.60
N LEU A 204 3.53 5.71 -5.44
CA LEU A 204 3.12 6.70 -4.44
C LEU A 204 4.01 6.70 -3.20
N CYS A 205 4.52 5.54 -2.79
CA CYS A 205 5.16 5.39 -1.49
C CYS A 205 6.68 5.55 -1.58
N ARG A 206 7.25 6.28 -0.62
CA ARG A 206 8.70 6.45 -0.49
C ARG A 206 9.34 5.33 0.31
N ASN A 207 8.64 4.84 1.32
CA ASN A 207 9.10 3.78 2.21
C ASN A 207 8.06 2.67 2.29
N ILE A 208 8.52 1.48 2.65
CA ILE A 208 7.71 0.27 2.64
C ILE A 208 8.09 -0.65 3.80
N ALA A 209 7.08 -1.24 4.43
CA ALA A 209 7.26 -2.43 5.25
C ALA A 209 6.44 -3.59 4.66
N ILE A 210 7.03 -4.77 4.65
CA ILE A 210 6.37 -6.01 4.27
C ILE A 210 6.16 -6.82 5.54
N ILE A 211 4.91 -7.16 5.82
CA ILE A 211 4.53 -8.01 6.94
C ILE A 211 4.09 -9.38 6.41
N ASP A 212 4.59 -10.44 7.01
CA ASP A 212 4.16 -11.80 6.75
C ASP A 212 4.06 -12.60 8.05
N HIS A 213 3.00 -13.39 8.20
CA HIS A 213 2.73 -14.22 9.39
C HIS A 213 2.93 -13.50 10.74
N GLY A 214 2.56 -12.22 10.80
CA GLY A 214 2.65 -11.39 12.02
C GLY A 214 4.05 -10.85 12.33
N THR A 215 5.01 -10.94 11.41
CA THR A 215 6.37 -10.40 11.53
C THR A 215 6.69 -9.43 10.40
N ILE A 216 7.52 -8.42 10.64
CA ILE A 216 8.06 -7.56 9.58
C ILE A 216 9.23 -8.32 8.93
N VAL A 217 9.08 -8.65 7.64
CA VAL A 217 10.12 -9.34 6.86
C VAL A 217 11.03 -8.37 6.12
N GLU A 218 10.55 -7.16 5.83
CA GLU A 218 11.33 -6.09 5.21
C GLU A 218 10.82 -4.73 5.69
N ASN A 219 11.73 -3.77 5.90
CA ASN A 219 11.39 -2.39 6.25
C ASN A 219 12.46 -1.44 5.71
N THR A 220 12.22 -0.86 4.55
CA THR A 220 13.23 -0.09 3.81
C THR A 220 12.59 1.00 2.93
N SER A 221 13.41 1.76 2.22
CA SER A 221 12.90 2.67 1.19
C SER A 221 12.46 1.90 -0.05
N MET A 222 11.43 2.38 -0.75
CA MET A 222 10.98 1.79 -2.03
C MET A 222 12.14 1.67 -3.02
N LYS A 223 12.96 2.72 -3.13
CA LYS A 223 14.15 2.71 -3.98
C LYS A 223 15.18 1.67 -3.55
N GLY A 224 15.41 1.51 -2.24
CA GLY A 224 16.31 0.50 -1.69
C GLY A 224 15.81 -0.91 -2.00
N LEU A 225 14.51 -1.16 -1.76
CA LEU A 225 13.91 -2.45 -2.06
C LEU A 225 14.03 -2.81 -3.56
N LEU A 226 13.67 -1.89 -4.44
CA LEU A 226 13.78 -2.12 -5.90
C LEU A 226 15.23 -2.27 -6.38
N ALA A 227 16.20 -1.74 -5.63
CA ALA A 227 17.61 -1.90 -5.95
C ALA A 227 18.16 -3.29 -5.62
N THR A 228 17.45 -4.10 -4.81
CA THR A 228 17.83 -5.49 -4.49
C THR A 228 17.50 -6.47 -5.61
N LEU A 229 16.76 -6.04 -6.65
CA LEU A 229 16.57 -6.84 -7.85
C LEU A 229 17.85 -6.86 -8.69
N ASP A 230 18.53 -7.99 -8.68
CA ASP A 230 19.74 -8.21 -9.48
C ASP A 230 19.43 -8.54 -10.95
N VAL A 231 18.20 -8.92 -11.25
CA VAL A 231 17.76 -9.42 -12.55
C VAL A 231 16.51 -8.67 -13.01
N GLU A 232 16.45 -8.33 -14.28
CA GLU A 232 15.27 -7.76 -14.92
C GLU A 232 14.79 -8.70 -16.03
N THR A 233 13.48 -8.92 -16.12
CA THR A 233 12.86 -9.71 -17.18
C THR A 233 12.04 -8.80 -18.10
N PHE A 234 12.40 -8.79 -19.37
CA PHE A 234 11.71 -8.06 -20.42
C PHE A 234 10.89 -9.01 -21.29
N VAL A 235 9.73 -8.56 -21.71
CA VAL A 235 8.96 -9.17 -22.79
C VAL A 235 9.20 -8.34 -24.05
N LEU A 236 9.71 -9.00 -25.06
CA LEU A 236 10.06 -8.41 -26.36
C LEU A 236 9.08 -8.94 -27.39
N ASP A 237 8.40 -8.05 -28.09
CA ASP A 237 7.63 -8.41 -29.27
C ASP A 237 8.57 -8.42 -30.48
N VAL A 238 8.59 -9.50 -31.25
CA VAL A 238 9.51 -9.70 -32.37
C VAL A 238 8.76 -9.94 -33.69
N VAL A 239 9.36 -9.53 -34.81
CA VAL A 239 8.75 -9.72 -36.13
C VAL A 239 8.62 -11.20 -36.49
N ALA A 240 9.66 -11.95 -36.21
CA ALA A 240 9.70 -13.40 -36.46
C ALA A 240 10.56 -14.06 -35.38
N MET A 241 10.14 -15.26 -34.97
CA MET A 241 10.85 -16.07 -34.00
C MET A 241 11.77 -17.05 -34.74
N PRO A 242 13.09 -17.11 -34.44
CA PRO A 242 13.96 -18.09 -35.02
C PRO A 242 13.60 -19.51 -34.56
N SER A 243 14.02 -20.52 -35.34
CA SER A 243 13.81 -21.93 -34.96
C SER A 243 14.51 -22.27 -33.65
N GLU A 244 15.72 -21.75 -33.44
CA GLU A 244 16.50 -21.89 -32.22
C GLU A 244 16.86 -20.52 -31.66
N LEU A 245 16.75 -20.36 -30.34
CA LEU A 245 17.13 -19.12 -29.67
C LEU A 245 18.64 -19.05 -29.50
N PRO A 246 19.28 -17.90 -29.78
CA PRO A 246 20.70 -17.74 -29.57
C PRO A 246 21.06 -17.81 -28.08
N ASN A 247 22.22 -18.37 -27.77
CA ASN A 247 22.81 -18.32 -26.46
C ASN A 247 23.57 -17.00 -26.29
N LEU A 248 23.04 -16.07 -25.51
CA LEU A 248 23.66 -14.76 -25.25
C LEU A 248 24.31 -14.75 -23.87
N PRO A 249 25.59 -14.36 -23.75
CA PRO A 249 26.27 -14.30 -22.44
C PRO A 249 25.53 -13.36 -21.47
N GLY A 250 25.17 -13.88 -20.30
CA GLY A 250 24.48 -13.09 -19.25
C GLY A 250 23.01 -12.77 -19.51
N VAL A 251 22.40 -13.36 -20.56
CA VAL A 251 20.99 -13.20 -20.89
C VAL A 251 20.34 -14.56 -21.07
N THR A 252 19.27 -14.84 -20.35
CA THR A 252 18.46 -16.03 -20.54
C THR A 252 17.26 -15.70 -21.41
N LEU A 253 17.21 -16.30 -22.61
CA LEU A 253 16.09 -16.11 -23.54
C LEU A 253 15.11 -17.28 -23.41
N ARG A 254 13.81 -16.97 -23.40
CA ARG A 254 12.73 -17.97 -23.40
C ARG A 254 11.65 -17.57 -24.39
N ARG A 255 11.26 -18.51 -25.28
CA ARG A 255 10.14 -18.31 -26.20
C ARG A 255 8.84 -18.38 -25.41
N ARG A 256 7.95 -17.38 -25.56
CA ARG A 256 6.58 -17.41 -25.07
C ARG A 256 5.58 -17.88 -26.12
N ASP A 257 5.68 -17.30 -27.31
CA ASP A 257 4.86 -17.66 -28.46
C ASP A 257 5.61 -17.36 -29.77
N GLU A 258 4.89 -17.30 -30.90
CA GLU A 258 5.47 -17.07 -32.23
C GLU A 258 6.06 -15.66 -32.42
N HIS A 259 5.64 -14.70 -31.61
CA HIS A 259 6.05 -13.29 -31.72
C HIS A 259 6.52 -12.69 -30.39
N MET A 260 6.53 -13.45 -29.30
CA MET A 260 6.94 -12.96 -27.99
C MET A 260 8.14 -13.73 -27.44
N LEU A 261 9.17 -12.99 -27.05
CA LEU A 261 10.41 -13.47 -26.44
C LEU A 261 10.56 -12.87 -25.05
N GLU A 262 10.88 -13.69 -24.08
CA GLU A 262 11.34 -13.21 -22.76
C GLU A 262 12.86 -13.17 -22.74
N ALA A 263 13.39 -12.03 -22.26
CA ALA A 263 14.81 -11.85 -22.01
C ALA A 263 15.01 -11.53 -20.52
N GLU A 264 15.65 -12.44 -19.81
CA GLU A 264 16.05 -12.28 -18.42
C GLU A 264 17.54 -11.95 -18.38
N MET A 265 17.91 -10.81 -17.80
CA MET A 265 19.29 -10.33 -17.76
C MET A 265 19.63 -9.64 -16.44
N ALA A 266 20.89 -9.68 -16.05
CA ALA A 266 21.34 -8.93 -14.87
C ALA A 266 21.21 -7.42 -15.15
N ARG A 267 20.84 -6.66 -14.11
CA ARG A 267 20.65 -5.20 -14.20
C ARG A 267 21.91 -4.44 -14.62
N SER A 268 23.08 -5.03 -14.42
CA SER A 268 24.35 -4.50 -14.91
C SER A 268 24.56 -4.66 -16.40
N HIS A 269 23.73 -5.45 -17.08
CA HIS A 269 23.80 -5.62 -18.54
C HIS A 269 23.15 -4.45 -19.25
N ASP A 270 23.82 -4.02 -20.35
CA ASP A 270 23.34 -2.92 -21.17
C ASP A 270 22.29 -3.41 -22.18
N LEU A 271 21.13 -2.73 -22.19
CA LEU A 271 20.04 -3.03 -23.12
C LEU A 271 20.44 -2.86 -24.59
N ASN A 272 21.35 -1.91 -24.90
CA ASN A 272 21.83 -1.76 -26.29
C ASN A 272 22.58 -3.00 -26.75
N SER A 273 23.38 -3.59 -25.86
CA SER A 273 24.10 -4.85 -26.15
C SER A 273 23.13 -6.00 -26.41
N LEU A 274 22.00 -6.07 -25.65
CA LEU A 274 20.95 -7.05 -25.90
C LEU A 274 20.34 -6.87 -27.32
N PHE A 275 19.94 -5.64 -27.68
CA PHE A 275 19.33 -5.38 -28.99
C PHE A 275 20.29 -5.63 -30.14
N LEU A 276 21.55 -5.26 -30.01
CA LEU A 276 22.59 -5.54 -31.04
C LEU A 276 22.79 -7.05 -31.21
N ALA A 277 22.87 -7.80 -30.11
CA ALA A 277 23.02 -9.24 -30.15
C ALA A 277 21.81 -9.93 -30.79
N LEU A 278 20.58 -9.53 -30.43
CA LEU A 278 19.36 -10.04 -31.05
C LEU A 278 19.32 -9.75 -32.56
N SER A 279 19.66 -8.51 -32.97
CA SER A 279 19.69 -8.08 -34.35
C SER A 279 20.74 -8.86 -35.15
N ALA A 280 21.92 -9.13 -34.58
CA ALA A 280 22.98 -9.95 -35.24
C ALA A 280 22.51 -11.40 -35.50
N HIS A 281 21.54 -11.91 -34.76
CA HIS A 281 20.92 -13.22 -34.97
C HIS A 281 19.60 -13.13 -35.77
N GLY A 282 19.34 -11.99 -36.42
CA GLY A 282 18.15 -11.80 -37.26
C GLY A 282 16.83 -11.61 -36.50
N ILE A 283 16.89 -11.41 -35.19
CA ILE A 283 15.70 -11.16 -34.35
C ILE A 283 15.45 -9.67 -34.30
N MET A 284 14.39 -9.21 -34.96
CA MET A 284 13.99 -7.81 -34.97
C MET A 284 12.94 -7.56 -33.91
N VAL A 285 13.30 -6.75 -32.89
CA VAL A 285 12.41 -6.35 -31.78
C VAL A 285 11.60 -5.14 -32.21
N THR A 286 10.29 -5.20 -32.07
CA THR A 286 9.34 -4.12 -32.39
C THR A 286 8.84 -3.38 -31.16
N SER A 287 8.80 -4.05 -30.02
CA SER A 287 8.34 -3.48 -28.74
C SER A 287 9.04 -4.16 -27.57
N MET A 288 9.19 -3.44 -26.48
CA MET A 288 9.74 -3.96 -25.24
C MET A 288 8.91 -3.46 -24.05
N ARG A 289 8.64 -4.35 -23.11
CA ARG A 289 8.03 -4.02 -21.82
C ARG A 289 8.61 -4.88 -20.71
N ASN A 290 8.59 -4.39 -19.50
CA ASN A 290 8.90 -5.23 -18.34
C ASN A 290 7.84 -6.35 -18.22
N LYS A 291 8.26 -7.57 -17.88
CA LYS A 291 7.37 -8.74 -17.75
C LYS A 291 6.41 -8.56 -16.59
N THR A 292 6.90 -8.09 -15.46
CA THR A 292 6.18 -7.98 -14.20
C THR A 292 6.52 -6.64 -13.55
N ASN A 293 5.61 -6.13 -12.72
CA ASN A 293 5.94 -5.06 -11.82
C ASN A 293 7.09 -5.53 -10.91
N ARG A 294 8.17 -4.76 -10.86
CA ARG A 294 9.39 -5.07 -10.09
C ARG A 294 9.09 -5.39 -8.62
N LEU A 295 8.17 -4.63 -8.03
CA LEU A 295 7.75 -4.83 -6.65
C LEU A 295 7.00 -6.16 -6.47
N GLU A 296 6.24 -6.61 -7.48
CA GLU A 296 5.52 -7.89 -7.44
C GLU A 296 6.49 -9.08 -7.38
N GLU A 297 7.54 -9.04 -8.19
CA GLU A 297 8.57 -10.08 -8.18
C GLU A 297 9.28 -10.18 -6.83
N LEU A 298 9.67 -9.03 -6.27
CA LEU A 298 10.28 -8.98 -4.94
C LEU A 298 9.34 -9.46 -3.84
N PHE A 299 8.09 -9.02 -3.90
CA PHE A 299 7.09 -9.39 -2.92
C PHE A 299 6.87 -10.91 -2.89
N VAL A 300 6.75 -11.54 -4.05
CA VAL A 300 6.61 -13.01 -4.15
C VAL A 300 7.85 -13.69 -3.57
N ARG A 301 9.06 -13.26 -3.94
CA ARG A 301 10.33 -13.84 -3.43
C ARG A 301 10.45 -13.73 -1.89
N LEU A 302 10.10 -12.57 -1.32
CA LEU A 302 10.20 -12.33 0.12
C LEU A 302 9.19 -13.17 0.91
N VAL A 303 7.96 -13.29 0.40
CA VAL A 303 6.90 -14.08 1.03
C VAL A 303 7.14 -15.59 0.87
N GLU A 304 7.61 -16.05 -0.31
CA GLU A 304 7.92 -17.47 -0.53
C GLU A 304 9.23 -17.89 0.14
N GLY A 305 10.25 -17.04 0.14
CA GLY A 305 11.54 -17.27 0.80
C GLY A 305 11.39 -17.43 2.32
N GLY A 306 10.48 -16.66 2.94
CA GLY A 306 10.10 -16.82 4.34
C GLY A 306 9.46 -18.18 4.64
N ARG A 307 8.69 -18.74 3.70
CA ARG A 307 8.06 -20.07 3.84
C ARG A 307 9.08 -21.21 3.79
N ASN A 308 10.08 -21.13 2.93
CA ASN A 308 11.10 -22.17 2.81
C ASN A 308 12.09 -22.20 4.00
N GLY A 309 12.37 -21.05 4.61
CA GLY A 309 13.19 -20.94 5.82
C GLY A 309 12.52 -21.55 7.06
N GLN A 310 11.20 -21.49 7.18
CA GLN A 310 10.46 -22.07 8.31
C GLN A 310 10.25 -23.60 8.17
N MET A 311 10.22 -24.13 6.94
CA MET A 311 10.12 -25.58 6.72
C MET A 311 11.42 -26.34 7.03
N SER A 312 12.58 -25.66 6.93
CA SER A 312 13.87 -26.29 7.29
C SER A 312 14.09 -26.38 8.80
N THR A 313 13.68 -25.36 9.56
CA THR A 313 13.80 -25.34 11.03
C THR A 313 12.83 -26.28 11.75
N SER A 314 11.65 -26.53 11.18
CA SER A 314 10.70 -27.52 11.76
C SER A 314 11.07 -28.97 11.49
N LYS A 315 11.92 -29.26 10.50
CA LYS A 315 12.44 -30.62 10.26
C LYS A 315 13.68 -30.97 11.12
N GLU A 316 14.45 -29.98 11.56
CA GLU A 316 15.59 -30.21 12.47
C GLU A 316 15.19 -30.34 13.94
N GLN A 317 13.99 -29.90 14.34
CA GLN A 317 13.46 -30.07 15.71
C GLN A 317 12.60 -31.35 15.89
N ALA A 318 12.36 -32.10 14.82
CA ALA A 318 11.59 -33.36 14.84
C ALA A 318 12.42 -34.63 14.52
N ALA A 319 13.76 -34.50 14.55
CA ALA A 319 14.70 -35.62 14.35
C ALA A 319 15.46 -35.98 15.66
#